data_ae630d06d44b40d92a51d836bb70f29a
#
_entry.id   ae630d06d44b40d92a51d836bb70f29a
#
_cell.length_a   1.000
_cell.length_b   1.000
_cell.length_c   1.000
_cell.angle_alpha   90.00
_cell.angle_beta   90.00
_cell.angle_gamma   90.00
#
_symmetry.space_group_name_H-M   'P 1'
#
loop_
_entity.id
_entity.type
_entity.pdbx_description
1 polymer ?
#
loop_
_entity_poly.entity_id
_entity_poly.type
_entity_poly.pdbx_seq_one_letter_code
_entity_poly.pdbx_strand_id
1 'polypeptide(L)'
;MGKILEFDEHARRAMERGVNILADTVKVTLGPKGRNVVISKSFGAPTITNDGVTIAKEIELSDPVENMGAQLVKEVATKTNDVAGDGTTTATVLAQAMVKEGLRNLAAGAQPMDLKQGIEAAVVAISARLAENATVVKDKAQIADVATISAQDRVIGDLIAEAMDKVGKDGVITVEEASTTGLELEFTEGMQFDKGYISPYFVTDQDRMESVLEDAYVLISGNKISALADLLPILEKVAQASKPLLIIAEDVEGEALSTMVVNRMRGVFTSAAVKAPGFGDRRKAMLQDIAVLTGGQVISSDIGMKLDQVGLESLGKARRIVISKDATTIVDGAGDKAAVAARVSEIRNEIANTDSDWDREKLQERVAKLAGGVCVIKVGAHTEVELKEKKHRLEDAISATRAAVEEGIVIGGGAALVHAADSLEGDLGFTGDKAVGVRLVRKACDEPLRWIAENAGLEGYVVVAKVRAMKANEGFNAATDVYGDLAKDGVIDPVKVTRSALANAASIAAMFITTEAVVYERPADQEPEAGGHGHSHGPGGHSH
;
A
#
# COMPACT_ATOMS: atom_id res chain seq x y z
N MET A 1 28.60 -17.56 -10.76
CA MET A 1 29.30 -16.74 -9.76
C MET A 1 29.37 -17.49 -8.45
N GLY A 2 30.50 -17.40 -7.70
CA GLY A 2 30.62 -18.04 -6.38
C GLY A 2 29.84 -17.24 -5.34
N LYS A 3 29.24 -17.96 -4.35
CA LYS A 3 28.58 -17.31 -3.21
C LYS A 3 29.56 -17.15 -2.05
N ILE A 4 29.40 -16.08 -1.28
CA ILE A 4 30.08 -15.84 -0.02
C ILE A 4 29.11 -16.22 1.10
N LEU A 5 29.62 -16.89 2.11
CA LEU A 5 28.89 -17.26 3.32
C LEU A 5 29.56 -16.57 4.50
N GLU A 6 28.75 -15.83 5.27
CA GLU A 6 29.17 -15.23 6.54
C GLU A 6 28.28 -15.76 7.67
N PHE A 7 28.87 -15.98 8.82
CA PHE A 7 28.22 -16.60 9.96
C PHE A 7 28.35 -15.71 11.20
N ASP A 8 27.61 -16.06 12.22
CA ASP A 8 27.74 -15.54 13.57
C ASP A 8 27.41 -14.06 13.75
N GLU A 9 27.99 -13.48 14.77
CA GLU A 9 27.73 -12.11 15.19
C GLU A 9 28.16 -11.07 14.13
N HIS A 10 29.22 -11.36 13.34
CA HIS A 10 29.71 -10.42 12.33
C HIS A 10 28.65 -10.14 11.25
N ALA A 11 28.03 -11.20 10.73
CA ALA A 11 26.94 -11.08 9.75
C ALA A 11 25.74 -10.34 10.33
N ARG A 12 25.32 -10.69 11.55
CA ARG A 12 24.21 -10.00 12.24
C ARG A 12 24.46 -8.52 12.45
N ARG A 13 25.71 -8.13 12.85
CA ARG A 13 26.10 -6.73 13.03
C ARG A 13 26.11 -5.94 11.73
N ALA A 14 26.54 -6.54 10.62
CA ALA A 14 26.50 -5.89 9.32
C ALA A 14 25.04 -5.64 8.89
N MET A 15 24.17 -6.64 9.00
CA MET A 15 22.74 -6.47 8.73
C MET A 15 22.10 -5.41 9.66
N GLU A 16 22.45 -5.38 10.97
CA GLU A 16 21.97 -4.37 11.92
C GLU A 16 22.32 -2.95 11.47
N ARG A 17 23.52 -2.73 10.93
CA ARG A 17 23.88 -1.42 10.38
C ARG A 17 22.96 -1.03 9.23
N GLY A 18 22.65 -1.96 8.33
CA GLY A 18 21.70 -1.72 7.24
C GLY A 18 20.29 -1.37 7.74
N VAL A 19 19.78 -2.11 8.74
CA VAL A 19 18.52 -1.79 9.43
C VAL A 19 18.54 -0.37 9.98
N ASN A 20 19.64 -0.01 10.66
CA ASN A 20 19.77 1.31 11.28
C ASN A 20 19.83 2.43 10.24
N ILE A 21 20.59 2.28 9.16
CA ILE A 21 20.69 3.29 8.10
C ILE A 21 19.33 3.60 7.51
N LEU A 22 18.55 2.57 7.15
CA LEU A 22 17.21 2.77 6.61
C LEU A 22 16.28 3.40 7.65
N ALA A 23 16.18 2.81 8.84
CA ALA A 23 15.26 3.27 9.86
C ALA A 23 15.59 4.69 10.35
N ASP A 24 16.88 5.03 10.48
CA ASP A 24 17.33 6.37 10.88
C ASP A 24 16.98 7.44 9.83
N THR A 25 16.95 7.05 8.55
CA THR A 25 16.51 7.95 7.47
C THR A 25 14.99 8.15 7.49
N VAL A 26 14.21 7.09 7.75
CA VAL A 26 12.74 7.16 7.73
C VAL A 26 12.17 7.83 8.99
N LYS A 27 12.68 7.53 10.18
CA LYS A 27 12.10 7.99 11.46
C LYS A 27 12.06 9.50 11.68
N VAL A 28 12.88 10.27 10.93
CA VAL A 28 12.85 11.75 10.99
C VAL A 28 11.55 12.34 10.46
N THR A 29 10.75 11.56 9.74
CA THR A 29 9.46 11.98 9.19
C THR A 29 8.29 11.77 10.15
N LEU A 30 8.49 11.05 11.26
CA LEU A 30 7.42 10.63 12.16
C LEU A 30 6.84 11.79 12.98
N GLY A 31 5.51 11.87 12.98
CA GLY A 31 4.74 12.80 13.80
C GLY A 31 4.55 14.19 13.18
N PRO A 32 3.76 15.07 13.83
CA PRO A 32 3.35 16.37 13.27
C PRO A 32 4.50 17.39 13.10
N LYS A 33 5.63 17.17 13.77
CA LYS A 33 6.86 17.96 13.60
C LYS A 33 7.97 17.17 12.89
N GLY A 34 7.60 16.06 12.21
CA GLY A 34 8.47 15.32 11.31
C GLY A 34 8.92 16.16 10.10
N ARG A 35 10.04 15.77 9.50
CA ARG A 35 10.66 16.51 8.38
C ARG A 35 10.72 15.64 7.15
N ASN A 36 10.77 16.29 5.98
CA ASN A 36 10.88 15.62 4.70
C ASN A 36 12.30 15.10 4.46
N VAL A 37 12.39 14.06 3.65
CA VAL A 37 13.63 13.52 3.08
C VAL A 37 13.68 13.88 1.60
N VAL A 38 14.87 14.23 1.11
CA VAL A 38 15.12 14.52 -0.31
C VAL A 38 15.79 13.31 -0.94
N ILE A 39 15.19 12.80 -2.00
CA ILE A 39 15.64 11.61 -2.73
C ILE A 39 16.13 12.04 -4.11
N SER A 40 17.37 11.71 -4.45
CA SER A 40 17.91 11.95 -5.78
C SER A 40 17.30 10.97 -6.79
N LYS A 41 16.96 11.46 -7.97
CA LYS A 41 16.53 10.62 -9.10
C LYS A 41 17.62 10.62 -10.19
N SER A 42 17.79 9.49 -10.88
CA SER A 42 18.70 9.37 -12.01
C SER A 42 18.29 10.29 -13.18
N PHE A 43 16.99 10.55 -13.32
CA PHE A 43 16.42 11.46 -14.32
C PHE A 43 15.29 12.27 -13.67
N GLY A 44 15.20 13.57 -14.03
CA GLY A 44 14.18 14.48 -13.53
C GLY A 44 14.57 15.21 -12.23
N ALA A 45 13.59 15.82 -11.58
CA ALA A 45 13.79 16.54 -10.33
C ALA A 45 13.90 15.58 -9.13
N PRO A 46 14.63 15.94 -8.06
CA PRO A 46 14.61 15.18 -6.82
C PRO A 46 13.19 15.05 -6.25
N THR A 47 12.90 13.96 -5.61
CA THR A 47 11.64 13.76 -4.88
C THR A 47 11.81 14.26 -3.45
N ILE A 48 10.86 15.04 -2.96
CA ILE A 48 10.77 15.46 -1.54
C ILE A 48 9.54 14.78 -0.96
N THR A 49 9.73 14.02 0.10
CA THR A 49 8.63 13.24 0.71
C THR A 49 8.86 12.99 2.19
N ASN A 50 7.77 12.78 2.93
CA ASN A 50 7.76 12.26 4.29
C ASN A 50 7.14 10.85 4.37
N ASP A 51 6.73 10.29 3.24
CA ASP A 51 6.21 8.93 3.20
C ASP A 51 7.31 7.89 3.41
N GLY A 52 7.14 7.08 4.48
CA GLY A 52 8.13 6.11 4.91
C GLY A 52 8.38 4.99 3.90
N VAL A 53 7.38 4.51 3.18
CA VAL A 53 7.56 3.44 2.19
C VAL A 53 8.28 3.95 0.95
N THR A 54 7.98 5.15 0.48
CA THR A 54 8.68 5.78 -0.65
C THR A 54 10.15 5.96 -0.33
N ILE A 55 10.48 6.46 0.88
CA ILE A 55 11.88 6.60 1.31
C ILE A 55 12.56 5.23 1.39
N ALA A 56 11.92 4.24 2.02
CA ALA A 56 12.48 2.92 2.20
C ALA A 56 12.77 2.21 0.87
N LYS A 57 11.92 2.39 -0.14
CA LYS A 57 12.10 1.79 -1.49
C LYS A 57 13.35 2.29 -2.20
N GLU A 58 13.75 3.53 -1.98
CA GLU A 58 14.89 4.17 -2.65
C GLU A 58 16.23 3.91 -1.94
N ILE A 59 16.22 3.31 -0.75
CA ILE A 59 17.46 3.02 -0.02
C ILE A 59 18.06 1.71 -0.54
N GLU A 60 19.25 1.83 -1.13
CA GLU A 60 20.10 0.72 -1.56
C GLU A 60 21.52 0.99 -1.09
N LEU A 61 22.12 0.00 -0.42
CA LEU A 61 23.44 0.14 0.20
C LEU A 61 24.49 -0.62 -0.62
N SER A 62 25.68 -0.06 -0.66
CA SER A 62 26.81 -0.63 -1.43
C SER A 62 27.37 -1.93 -0.81
N ASP A 63 27.32 -2.08 0.51
CA ASP A 63 27.69 -3.32 1.17
C ASP A 63 26.55 -4.34 1.06
N PRO A 64 26.77 -5.53 0.47
CA PRO A 64 25.71 -6.51 0.24
C PRO A 64 25.03 -6.99 1.53
N VAL A 65 25.76 -7.13 2.63
CA VAL A 65 25.21 -7.64 3.90
C VAL A 65 24.42 -6.53 4.62
N GLU A 66 24.93 -5.30 4.62
CA GLU A 66 24.17 -4.14 5.11
C GLU A 66 22.90 -3.95 4.28
N ASN A 67 23.00 -4.08 2.96
CA ASN A 67 21.84 -3.97 2.08
C ASN A 67 20.79 -5.03 2.37
N MET A 68 21.17 -6.28 2.70
CA MET A 68 20.21 -7.31 3.12
C MET A 68 19.42 -6.88 4.38
N GLY A 69 20.10 -6.27 5.36
CA GLY A 69 19.44 -5.71 6.54
C GLY A 69 18.46 -4.59 6.20
N ALA A 70 18.85 -3.68 5.31
CA ALA A 70 17.98 -2.62 4.82
C ALA A 70 16.76 -3.20 4.06
N GLN A 71 16.95 -4.20 3.18
CA GLN A 71 15.86 -4.84 2.44
C GLN A 71 14.84 -5.53 3.34
N LEU A 72 15.25 -6.13 4.46
CA LEU A 72 14.31 -6.71 5.44
C LEU A 72 13.40 -5.64 6.06
N VAL A 73 13.92 -4.46 6.40
CA VAL A 73 13.10 -3.37 6.93
C VAL A 73 12.26 -2.70 5.83
N LYS A 74 12.76 -2.63 4.61
CA LYS A 74 11.99 -2.22 3.43
C LYS A 74 10.76 -3.11 3.24
N GLU A 75 10.89 -4.43 3.45
CA GLU A 75 9.76 -5.37 3.40
C GLU A 75 8.72 -5.07 4.49
N VAL A 76 9.15 -4.69 5.72
CA VAL A 76 8.24 -4.25 6.79
C VAL A 76 7.38 -3.05 6.33
N ALA A 77 8.02 -2.02 5.79
CA ALA A 77 7.33 -0.82 5.31
C ALA A 77 6.36 -1.15 4.17
N THR A 78 6.82 -1.95 3.19
CA THR A 78 6.01 -2.36 2.02
C THR A 78 4.78 -3.17 2.45
N LYS A 79 4.95 -4.18 3.32
CA LYS A 79 3.83 -5.00 3.81
C LYS A 79 2.84 -4.21 4.64
N THR A 80 3.30 -3.24 5.41
CA THR A 80 2.41 -2.38 6.18
C THR A 80 1.60 -1.48 5.25
N ASN A 81 2.22 -0.93 4.22
CA ASN A 81 1.53 -0.17 3.18
C ASN A 81 0.49 -1.03 2.44
N ASP A 82 0.85 -2.26 2.03
CA ASP A 82 -0.06 -3.16 1.30
C ASP A 82 -1.33 -3.50 2.11
N VAL A 83 -1.21 -3.64 3.44
CA VAL A 83 -2.32 -4.07 4.32
C VAL A 83 -3.16 -2.89 4.81
N ALA A 84 -2.52 -1.78 5.18
CA ALA A 84 -3.15 -0.67 5.88
C ALA A 84 -3.07 0.67 5.15
N GLY A 85 -2.18 0.78 4.16
CA GLY A 85 -1.96 1.99 3.34
C GLY A 85 -1.35 3.17 4.10
N ASP A 86 -0.97 2.97 5.38
CA ASP A 86 -0.35 3.97 6.26
C ASP A 86 0.44 3.26 7.37
N GLY A 87 1.14 4.02 8.24
CA GLY A 87 1.89 3.48 9.37
C GLY A 87 3.26 2.88 9.03
N THR A 88 3.77 3.11 7.84
CA THR A 88 5.03 2.57 7.33
C THR A 88 6.24 3.03 8.15
N THR A 89 6.27 4.29 8.55
CA THR A 89 7.30 4.85 9.45
C THR A 89 7.23 4.24 10.84
N THR A 90 6.04 4.10 11.41
CA THR A 90 5.83 3.45 12.72
C THR A 90 6.32 2.01 12.71
N ALA A 91 5.99 1.24 11.65
CA ALA A 91 6.44 -0.14 11.48
C ALA A 91 7.97 -0.25 11.39
N THR A 92 8.60 0.66 10.66
CA THR A 92 10.06 0.75 10.53
C THR A 92 10.76 1.02 11.86
N VAL A 93 10.22 1.96 12.65
CA VAL A 93 10.73 2.31 13.99
C VAL A 93 10.59 1.13 14.96
N LEU A 94 9.45 0.44 14.95
CA LEU A 94 9.22 -0.75 15.76
C LEU A 94 10.19 -1.89 15.38
N ALA A 95 10.39 -2.13 14.09
CA ALA A 95 11.32 -3.16 13.60
C ALA A 95 12.76 -2.88 14.05
N GLN A 96 13.24 -1.65 13.88
CA GLN A 96 14.56 -1.24 14.37
C GLN A 96 14.71 -1.50 15.86
N ALA A 97 13.74 -1.10 16.67
CA ALA A 97 13.76 -1.27 18.11
C ALA A 97 13.84 -2.74 18.52
N MET A 98 12.99 -3.58 17.91
CA MET A 98 12.95 -5.01 18.18
C MET A 98 14.23 -5.72 17.76
N VAL A 99 14.79 -5.40 16.59
CA VAL A 99 16.06 -5.96 16.11
C VAL A 99 17.19 -5.57 17.06
N LYS A 100 17.31 -4.30 17.42
CA LYS A 100 18.35 -3.80 18.32
C LYS A 100 18.30 -4.46 19.70
N GLU A 101 17.13 -4.52 20.34
CA GLU A 101 16.98 -5.16 21.64
C GLU A 101 17.14 -6.69 21.54
N GLY A 102 16.69 -7.31 20.45
CA GLY A 102 16.87 -8.74 20.20
C GLY A 102 18.33 -9.12 20.09
N LEU A 103 19.11 -8.41 19.27
CA LEU A 103 20.54 -8.66 19.13
C LEU A 103 21.32 -8.42 20.43
N ARG A 104 20.93 -7.42 21.22
CA ARG A 104 21.51 -7.17 22.54
C ARG A 104 21.31 -8.37 23.48
N ASN A 105 20.10 -8.96 23.49
CA ASN A 105 19.82 -10.12 24.32
C ASN A 105 20.50 -11.40 23.80
N LEU A 106 20.61 -11.56 22.46
CA LEU A 106 21.40 -12.66 21.87
C LEU A 106 22.87 -12.59 22.28
N ALA A 107 23.48 -11.40 22.23
CA ALA A 107 24.85 -11.18 22.68
C ALA A 107 25.03 -11.46 24.20
N ALA A 108 23.94 -11.36 24.99
CA ALA A 108 23.91 -11.75 26.40
C ALA A 108 23.67 -13.25 26.63
N GLY A 109 23.52 -14.04 25.56
CA GLY A 109 23.37 -15.48 25.62
C GLY A 109 21.92 -16.01 25.60
N ALA A 110 20.93 -15.16 25.29
CA ALA A 110 19.54 -15.59 25.17
C ALA A 110 19.34 -16.52 23.97
N GLN A 111 18.44 -17.49 24.11
CA GLN A 111 18.11 -18.45 23.06
C GLN A 111 17.19 -17.81 22.00
N PRO A 112 17.62 -17.79 20.70
CA PRO A 112 16.88 -17.10 19.64
C PRO A 112 15.42 -17.54 19.49
N MET A 113 15.18 -18.86 19.55
CA MET A 113 13.84 -19.43 19.36
C MET A 113 12.90 -19.15 20.53
N ASP A 114 13.43 -19.04 21.75
CA ASP A 114 12.63 -18.66 22.92
C ASP A 114 12.30 -17.17 22.89
N LEU A 115 13.25 -16.31 22.50
CA LEU A 115 12.98 -14.88 22.25
C LEU A 115 11.86 -14.72 21.22
N LYS A 116 11.95 -15.42 20.08
CA LYS A 116 10.92 -15.40 19.03
C LYS A 116 9.55 -15.76 19.57
N GLN A 117 9.42 -16.85 20.34
CA GLN A 117 8.13 -17.25 20.93
C GLN A 117 7.57 -16.17 21.87
N GLY A 118 8.41 -15.54 22.67
CA GLY A 118 8.02 -14.44 23.54
C GLY A 118 7.54 -13.19 22.74
N ILE A 119 8.25 -12.85 21.67
CA ILE A 119 7.86 -11.76 20.75
C ILE A 119 6.49 -12.03 20.13
N GLU A 120 6.29 -13.23 19.55
CA GLU A 120 5.02 -13.60 18.91
C GLU A 120 3.85 -13.55 19.89
N ALA A 121 4.03 -14.09 21.11
CA ALA A 121 3.00 -14.05 22.14
C ALA A 121 2.65 -12.61 22.59
N ALA A 122 3.65 -11.75 22.75
CA ALA A 122 3.44 -10.36 23.14
C ALA A 122 2.67 -9.60 22.06
N VAL A 123 3.01 -9.79 20.79
CA VAL A 123 2.34 -9.14 19.65
C VAL A 123 0.87 -9.55 19.56
N VAL A 124 0.57 -10.84 19.74
CA VAL A 124 -0.81 -11.32 19.78
C VAL A 124 -1.59 -10.66 20.92
N ALA A 125 -1.02 -10.61 22.12
CA ALA A 125 -1.67 -10.02 23.28
C ALA A 125 -1.88 -8.50 23.15
N ILE A 126 -0.87 -7.75 22.65
CA ILE A 126 -0.98 -6.30 22.45
C ILE A 126 -1.98 -6.01 21.32
N SER A 127 -1.97 -6.77 20.22
CA SER A 127 -2.93 -6.61 19.13
C SER A 127 -4.37 -6.86 19.59
N ALA A 128 -4.60 -7.87 20.43
CA ALA A 128 -5.90 -8.12 21.03
C ALA A 128 -6.34 -6.94 21.92
N ARG A 129 -5.43 -6.40 22.73
CA ARG A 129 -5.73 -5.24 23.58
C ARG A 129 -6.04 -3.97 22.78
N LEU A 130 -5.34 -3.73 21.67
CA LEU A 130 -5.65 -2.64 20.73
C LEU A 130 -7.05 -2.79 20.14
N ALA A 131 -7.43 -4.01 19.72
CA ALA A 131 -8.76 -4.31 19.19
C ALA A 131 -9.87 -4.14 20.26
N GLU A 132 -9.62 -4.58 21.50
CA GLU A 132 -10.56 -4.37 22.62
C GLU A 132 -10.79 -2.88 22.93
N ASN A 133 -9.77 -2.04 22.80
CA ASN A 133 -9.83 -0.61 23.04
C ASN A 133 -10.37 0.18 21.83
N ALA A 134 -10.62 -0.49 20.71
CA ALA A 134 -11.11 0.13 19.49
C ALA A 134 -12.50 0.75 19.69
N THR A 135 -12.67 1.94 19.15
CA THR A 135 -13.98 2.58 19.05
C THR A 135 -14.38 2.70 17.58
N VAL A 136 -15.63 2.34 17.28
CA VAL A 136 -16.16 2.49 15.92
C VAL A 136 -16.22 3.97 15.56
N VAL A 137 -15.82 4.32 14.35
CA VAL A 137 -15.97 5.68 13.79
C VAL A 137 -17.44 6.04 13.72
N LYS A 138 -17.84 7.11 14.37
CA LYS A 138 -19.25 7.48 14.58
C LYS A 138 -19.75 8.55 13.61
N ASP A 139 -18.88 9.49 13.26
CA ASP A 139 -19.27 10.70 12.56
C ASP A 139 -18.20 11.21 11.59
N LYS A 140 -18.61 12.17 10.77
CA LYS A 140 -17.76 12.83 9.79
C LYS A 140 -16.55 13.53 10.40
N ALA A 141 -16.68 14.03 11.64
CA ALA A 141 -15.58 14.74 12.31
C ALA A 141 -14.43 13.79 12.64
N GLN A 142 -14.73 12.58 13.13
CA GLN A 142 -13.71 11.56 13.37
C GLN A 142 -13.03 11.09 12.07
N ILE A 143 -13.78 10.99 10.97
CA ILE A 143 -13.21 10.70 9.63
C ILE A 143 -12.23 11.82 9.25
N ALA A 144 -12.63 13.08 9.42
CA ALA A 144 -11.77 14.22 9.12
C ALA A 144 -10.52 14.24 10.01
N ASP A 145 -10.62 13.87 11.29
CA ASP A 145 -9.50 13.82 12.21
C ASP A 145 -8.49 12.73 11.81
N VAL A 146 -8.93 11.51 11.49
CA VAL A 146 -8.06 10.44 10.98
C VAL A 146 -7.33 10.89 9.70
N ALA A 147 -8.07 11.42 8.73
CA ALA A 147 -7.49 11.89 7.49
C ALA A 147 -6.52 13.06 7.69
N THR A 148 -6.81 13.96 8.64
CA THR A 148 -5.93 15.08 9.01
C THR A 148 -4.62 14.59 9.61
N ILE A 149 -4.66 13.59 10.49
CA ILE A 149 -3.46 13.02 11.11
C ILE A 149 -2.55 12.39 10.06
N SER A 150 -3.12 11.58 9.16
CA SER A 150 -2.37 10.91 8.10
C SER A 150 -1.82 11.92 7.07
N ALA A 151 -2.65 12.86 6.60
CA ALA A 151 -2.23 13.88 5.63
C ALA A 151 -1.41 15.03 6.24
N GLN A 152 -1.38 15.18 7.56
CA GLN A 152 -0.84 16.34 8.26
C GLN A 152 -1.42 17.69 7.76
N ASP A 153 -2.68 17.67 7.27
CA ASP A 153 -3.36 18.82 6.68
C ASP A 153 -4.87 18.74 6.91
N ARG A 154 -5.43 19.72 7.63
CA ARG A 154 -6.85 19.78 7.94
C ARG A 154 -7.74 19.97 6.71
N VAL A 155 -7.25 20.69 5.69
CA VAL A 155 -8.01 20.91 4.45
C VAL A 155 -8.20 19.59 3.70
N ILE A 156 -7.14 18.77 3.65
CA ILE A 156 -7.22 17.42 3.09
C ILE A 156 -8.15 16.55 3.92
N GLY A 157 -8.05 16.62 5.26
CA GLY A 157 -8.90 15.86 6.16
C GLY A 157 -10.39 16.12 5.97
N ASP A 158 -10.77 17.40 5.92
CA ASP A 158 -12.16 17.82 5.72
C ASP A 158 -12.68 17.41 4.33
N LEU A 159 -11.83 17.49 3.30
CA LEU A 159 -12.16 17.10 1.93
C LEU A 159 -12.43 15.58 1.81
N ILE A 160 -11.58 14.76 2.42
CA ILE A 160 -11.77 13.29 2.44
C ILE A 160 -13.02 12.92 3.21
N ALA A 161 -13.30 13.59 4.34
CA ALA A 161 -14.52 13.35 5.11
C ALA A 161 -15.77 13.75 4.32
N GLU A 162 -15.73 14.80 3.50
CA GLU A 162 -16.81 15.15 2.59
C GLU A 162 -16.99 14.10 1.49
N ALA A 163 -15.90 13.64 0.89
CA ALA A 163 -15.93 12.59 -0.11
C ALA A 163 -16.57 11.31 0.45
N MET A 164 -16.11 10.83 1.61
CA MET A 164 -16.62 9.64 2.28
C MET A 164 -18.11 9.76 2.65
N ASP A 165 -18.54 10.93 3.12
CA ASP A 165 -19.94 11.20 3.47
C ASP A 165 -20.87 11.06 2.26
N LYS A 166 -20.41 11.49 1.08
CA LYS A 166 -21.20 11.44 -0.17
C LYS A 166 -21.20 10.06 -0.83
N VAL A 167 -20.04 9.39 -0.90
CA VAL A 167 -19.98 8.06 -1.56
C VAL A 167 -20.36 6.91 -0.62
N GLY A 168 -20.38 7.16 0.70
CA GLY A 168 -20.64 6.14 1.71
C GLY A 168 -19.43 5.26 2.04
N LYS A 169 -19.63 4.32 2.96
CA LYS A 169 -18.53 3.47 3.50
C LYS A 169 -17.90 2.57 2.43
N ASP A 170 -18.69 2.10 1.48
CA ASP A 170 -18.26 1.20 0.41
C ASP A 170 -17.94 1.95 -0.89
N GLY A 171 -18.03 3.28 -0.86
CA GLY A 171 -17.77 4.15 -2.01
C GLY A 171 -16.28 4.23 -2.35
N VAL A 172 -16.00 4.50 -3.61
CA VAL A 172 -14.64 4.59 -4.13
C VAL A 172 -14.18 6.04 -4.17
N ILE A 173 -13.00 6.30 -3.61
CA ILE A 173 -12.32 7.59 -3.72
C ILE A 173 -11.00 7.35 -4.46
N THR A 174 -10.78 8.11 -5.53
CA THR A 174 -9.54 8.10 -6.32
C THR A 174 -8.92 9.48 -6.37
N VAL A 175 -7.61 9.55 -6.65
CA VAL A 175 -6.88 10.80 -6.79
C VAL A 175 -6.44 10.96 -8.25
N GLU A 176 -6.73 12.11 -8.85
CA GLU A 176 -6.29 12.47 -10.20
C GLU A 176 -5.52 13.79 -10.19
N GLU A 177 -4.51 13.88 -11.04
CA GLU A 177 -3.75 15.09 -11.23
C GLU A 177 -4.56 16.12 -12.05
N ALA A 178 -4.52 17.37 -11.63
CA ALA A 178 -5.17 18.48 -12.33
C ALA A 178 -4.15 19.52 -12.80
N SER A 179 -4.47 20.19 -13.89
CA SER A 179 -3.67 21.32 -14.39
C SER A 179 -3.90 22.62 -13.62
N THR A 180 -4.94 22.66 -12.77
CA THR A 180 -5.27 23.79 -11.89
C THR A 180 -4.53 23.67 -10.57
N THR A 181 -4.38 24.75 -9.83
CA THR A 181 -3.86 24.70 -8.45
C THR A 181 -5.00 24.52 -7.47
N GLY A 182 -4.84 23.60 -6.52
CA GLY A 182 -5.83 23.35 -5.45
C GLY A 182 -6.36 21.94 -5.43
N LEU A 183 -7.42 21.73 -4.66
CA LEU A 183 -8.10 20.45 -4.48
C LEU A 183 -9.57 20.61 -4.86
N GLU A 184 -10.09 19.72 -5.69
CA GLU A 184 -11.48 19.73 -6.14
C GLU A 184 -12.08 18.31 -6.02
N LEU A 185 -13.37 18.22 -5.67
CA LEU A 185 -14.12 16.96 -5.66
C LEU A 185 -15.00 16.87 -6.91
N GLU A 186 -14.86 15.79 -7.64
CA GLU A 186 -15.75 15.40 -8.72
C GLU A 186 -16.42 14.08 -8.39
N PHE A 187 -17.76 14.02 -8.53
CA PHE A 187 -18.53 12.80 -8.31
C PHE A 187 -19.01 12.27 -9.65
N THR A 188 -18.66 11.03 -9.94
CA THR A 188 -18.98 10.38 -11.21
C THR A 188 -19.46 8.95 -11.01
N GLU A 189 -20.04 8.37 -12.05
CA GLU A 189 -20.40 6.97 -12.06
C GLU A 189 -19.15 6.11 -12.19
N GLY A 190 -19.16 4.97 -11.49
CA GLY A 190 -18.03 4.06 -11.52
C GLY A 190 -18.18 2.94 -10.50
N MET A 191 -17.27 1.99 -10.52
CA MET A 191 -17.21 0.92 -9.54
C MET A 191 -15.81 0.36 -9.37
N GLN A 192 -15.58 -0.27 -8.21
CA GLN A 192 -14.38 -1.03 -7.93
C GLN A 192 -14.71 -2.50 -7.65
N PHE A 193 -13.84 -3.41 -8.08
CA PHE A 193 -13.92 -4.83 -7.72
C PHE A 193 -12.53 -5.41 -7.41
N ASP A 194 -12.51 -6.46 -6.57
CA ASP A 194 -11.31 -7.01 -5.93
C ASP A 194 -10.61 -8.03 -6.85
N LYS A 195 -10.16 -7.56 -8.01
CA LYS A 195 -9.32 -8.31 -8.96
C LYS A 195 -8.34 -7.33 -9.60
N GLY A 196 -7.05 -7.58 -9.41
CA GLY A 196 -5.98 -6.81 -10.01
C GLY A 196 -5.50 -7.38 -11.34
N TYR A 197 -4.42 -6.81 -11.87
CA TYR A 197 -3.84 -7.25 -13.13
C TYR A 197 -3.32 -8.70 -13.05
N ILE A 198 -3.52 -9.46 -14.13
CA ILE A 198 -3.03 -10.86 -14.22
C ILE A 198 -1.50 -10.90 -14.32
N SER A 199 -0.88 -9.86 -14.86
CA SER A 199 0.58 -9.79 -15.03
C SER A 199 1.13 -8.42 -14.63
N PRO A 200 2.24 -8.38 -13.87
CA PRO A 200 2.92 -7.11 -13.52
C PRO A 200 3.44 -6.34 -14.74
N TYR A 201 3.62 -6.99 -15.87
CA TYR A 201 4.06 -6.35 -17.12
C TYR A 201 3.01 -5.40 -17.71
N PHE A 202 1.77 -5.41 -17.21
CA PHE A 202 0.74 -4.44 -17.60
C PHE A 202 0.88 -3.09 -16.89
N VAL A 203 1.71 -3.00 -15.86
CA VAL A 203 1.94 -1.77 -15.09
C VAL A 203 2.40 -0.61 -16.00
N THR A 204 1.75 0.53 -15.86
CA THR A 204 2.09 1.78 -16.58
C THR A 204 2.75 2.79 -15.65
N ASP A 205 2.41 2.79 -14.38
CA ASP A 205 2.98 3.60 -13.32
C ASP A 205 3.79 2.68 -12.39
N GLN A 206 5.11 2.70 -12.54
CA GLN A 206 6.01 1.82 -11.78
C GLN A 206 6.18 2.26 -10.32
N ASP A 207 6.04 3.54 -10.04
CA ASP A 207 6.18 4.07 -8.68
C ASP A 207 5.05 3.52 -7.80
N ARG A 208 3.85 3.38 -8.38
CA ARG A 208 2.64 2.91 -7.70
C ARG A 208 2.30 1.45 -7.98
N MET A 209 3.00 0.81 -8.90
CA MET A 209 2.68 -0.53 -9.38
C MET A 209 1.24 -0.64 -9.88
N GLU A 210 0.77 0.37 -10.62
CA GLU A 210 -0.57 0.43 -11.19
C GLU A 210 -0.56 0.45 -12.72
N SER A 211 -1.62 -0.09 -13.32
CA SER A 211 -1.91 0.06 -14.74
C SER A 211 -3.04 1.08 -14.90
N VAL A 212 -2.74 2.24 -15.46
CA VAL A 212 -3.71 3.31 -15.73
C VAL A 212 -4.00 3.33 -17.22
N LEU A 213 -5.28 3.24 -17.57
CA LEU A 213 -5.78 3.27 -18.94
C LEU A 213 -6.76 4.44 -19.08
N GLU A 214 -6.45 5.38 -19.98
CA GLU A 214 -7.30 6.54 -20.26
C GLU A 214 -8.11 6.33 -21.53
N ASP A 215 -9.39 6.71 -21.52
CA ASP A 215 -10.33 6.53 -22.65
C ASP A 215 -10.37 5.11 -23.22
N ALA A 216 -10.39 4.13 -22.34
CA ALA A 216 -10.18 2.73 -22.68
C ALA A 216 -11.45 2.04 -23.16
N TYR A 217 -11.27 1.07 -24.06
CA TYR A 217 -12.26 0.04 -24.32
C TYR A 217 -12.23 -1.04 -23.23
N VAL A 218 -13.40 -1.65 -22.96
CA VAL A 218 -13.55 -2.73 -21.99
C VAL A 218 -14.16 -3.94 -22.69
N LEU A 219 -13.38 -5.00 -22.86
CA LEU A 219 -13.83 -6.29 -23.34
C LEU A 219 -14.26 -7.16 -22.15
N ILE A 220 -15.51 -7.60 -22.12
CA ILE A 220 -16.07 -8.38 -21.01
C ILE A 220 -16.40 -9.77 -21.53
N SER A 221 -15.67 -10.80 -21.04
CA SER A 221 -15.89 -12.19 -21.43
C SER A 221 -16.34 -13.04 -20.24
N GLY A 222 -17.42 -13.79 -20.44
CA GLY A 222 -17.87 -14.80 -19.48
C GLY A 222 -16.98 -16.04 -19.46
N ASN A 223 -16.13 -16.22 -20.48
CA ASN A 223 -15.29 -17.39 -20.70
C ASN A 223 -13.82 -17.06 -20.50
N LYS A 224 -13.02 -18.09 -20.32
CA LYS A 224 -11.56 -18.03 -20.32
C LYS A 224 -11.03 -17.75 -21.75
N ILE A 225 -9.98 -16.94 -21.84
CA ILE A 225 -9.31 -16.58 -23.10
C ILE A 225 -7.88 -17.12 -23.07
N SER A 226 -7.57 -18.10 -23.92
CA SER A 226 -6.23 -18.72 -24.01
C SER A 226 -5.64 -18.68 -25.41
N ALA A 227 -6.48 -18.83 -26.45
CA ALA A 227 -6.04 -18.84 -27.85
C ALA A 227 -5.93 -17.41 -28.39
N LEU A 228 -4.80 -17.09 -29.01
CA LEU A 228 -4.60 -15.79 -29.66
C LEU A 228 -5.56 -15.61 -30.85
N ALA A 229 -5.88 -16.67 -31.59
CA ALA A 229 -6.75 -16.61 -32.75
C ALA A 229 -8.14 -16.03 -32.43
N ASP A 230 -8.67 -16.31 -31.26
CA ASP A 230 -9.97 -15.78 -30.82
C ASP A 230 -9.92 -14.30 -30.48
N LEU A 231 -8.79 -13.82 -29.96
CA LEU A 231 -8.59 -12.45 -29.49
C LEU A 231 -8.07 -11.50 -30.59
N LEU A 232 -7.32 -12.02 -31.56
CA LEU A 232 -6.61 -11.23 -32.57
C LEU A 232 -7.52 -10.26 -33.35
N PRO A 233 -8.73 -10.65 -33.81
CA PRO A 233 -9.58 -9.74 -34.60
C PRO A 233 -10.01 -8.50 -33.81
N ILE A 234 -10.23 -8.62 -32.48
CA ILE A 234 -10.60 -7.48 -31.67
C ILE A 234 -9.39 -6.63 -31.30
N LEU A 235 -8.21 -7.25 -31.04
CA LEU A 235 -6.99 -6.49 -30.80
C LEU A 235 -6.61 -5.60 -31.99
N GLU A 236 -6.75 -6.11 -33.22
CA GLU A 236 -6.48 -5.33 -34.44
C GLU A 236 -7.42 -4.13 -34.57
N LYS A 237 -8.71 -4.31 -34.32
CA LYS A 237 -9.71 -3.23 -34.37
C LYS A 237 -9.44 -2.15 -33.31
N VAL A 238 -9.09 -2.56 -32.08
CA VAL A 238 -8.81 -1.63 -30.99
C VAL A 238 -7.47 -0.90 -31.22
N ALA A 239 -6.46 -1.59 -31.73
CA ALA A 239 -5.18 -0.99 -32.11
C ALA A 239 -5.36 0.06 -33.24
N GLN A 240 -6.19 -0.22 -34.25
CA GLN A 240 -6.55 0.77 -35.29
C GLN A 240 -7.26 1.99 -34.73
N ALA A 241 -8.07 1.81 -33.67
CA ALA A 241 -8.72 2.92 -32.96
C ALA A 241 -7.76 3.72 -32.07
N SER A 242 -6.51 3.26 -31.90
CA SER A 242 -5.47 3.88 -31.06
C SER A 242 -5.91 4.14 -29.62
N LYS A 243 -6.73 3.25 -29.06
CA LYS A 243 -7.21 3.35 -27.67
C LYS A 243 -6.73 2.17 -26.83
N PRO A 244 -6.51 2.35 -25.52
CA PRO A 244 -6.20 1.25 -24.62
C PRO A 244 -7.34 0.23 -24.51
N LEU A 245 -7.01 -0.98 -24.09
CA LEU A 245 -7.97 -2.06 -23.88
C LEU A 245 -7.81 -2.69 -22.50
N LEU A 246 -8.90 -2.73 -21.71
CA LEU A 246 -9.03 -3.63 -20.58
C LEU A 246 -9.77 -4.90 -21.01
N ILE A 247 -9.24 -6.06 -20.67
CA ILE A 247 -9.93 -7.35 -20.80
C ILE A 247 -10.33 -7.84 -19.41
N ILE A 248 -11.62 -8.09 -19.23
CA ILE A 248 -12.19 -8.72 -18.04
C ILE A 248 -12.72 -10.08 -18.47
N ALA A 249 -12.10 -11.16 -18.01
CA ALA A 249 -12.49 -12.51 -18.39
C ALA A 249 -12.41 -13.47 -17.20
N GLU A 250 -12.99 -14.66 -17.33
CA GLU A 250 -12.82 -15.69 -16.29
C GLU A 250 -11.34 -15.93 -15.99
N ASP A 251 -10.52 -16.04 -17.01
CA ASP A 251 -9.05 -16.00 -16.96
C ASP A 251 -8.49 -15.59 -18.32
N VAL A 252 -7.26 -15.05 -18.35
CA VAL A 252 -6.51 -14.81 -19.58
C VAL A 252 -5.14 -15.46 -19.42
N GLU A 253 -4.82 -16.42 -20.30
CA GLU A 253 -3.58 -17.19 -20.20
C GLU A 253 -3.01 -17.58 -21.57
N GLY A 254 -1.94 -18.37 -21.57
CA GLY A 254 -1.36 -18.96 -22.78
C GLY A 254 -0.88 -17.92 -23.80
N GLU A 255 -1.18 -18.17 -25.08
CA GLU A 255 -0.75 -17.30 -26.19
C GLU A 255 -1.41 -15.92 -26.14
N ALA A 256 -2.66 -15.84 -25.71
CA ALA A 256 -3.37 -14.58 -25.58
C ALA A 256 -2.67 -13.63 -24.60
N LEU A 257 -2.37 -14.12 -23.38
CA LEU A 257 -1.67 -13.34 -22.36
C LEU A 257 -0.26 -12.95 -22.82
N SER A 258 0.50 -13.91 -23.34
CA SER A 258 1.88 -13.67 -23.80
C SER A 258 1.94 -12.59 -24.88
N THR A 259 1.01 -12.62 -25.82
CA THR A 259 0.93 -11.62 -26.91
C THR A 259 0.58 -10.23 -26.38
N MET A 260 -0.36 -10.13 -25.46
CA MET A 260 -0.69 -8.85 -24.81
C MET A 260 0.51 -8.26 -24.08
N VAL A 261 1.21 -9.07 -23.29
CA VAL A 261 2.42 -8.66 -22.55
C VAL A 261 3.51 -8.18 -23.50
N VAL A 262 3.81 -8.94 -24.56
CA VAL A 262 4.84 -8.56 -25.56
C VAL A 262 4.48 -7.26 -26.26
N ASN A 263 3.24 -7.06 -26.67
CA ASN A 263 2.80 -5.83 -27.33
C ASN A 263 2.88 -4.62 -26.37
N ARG A 264 2.53 -4.82 -25.09
CA ARG A 264 2.66 -3.79 -24.07
C ARG A 264 4.13 -3.41 -23.84
N MET A 265 5.03 -4.39 -23.69
CA MET A 265 6.47 -4.16 -23.48
C MET A 265 7.11 -3.44 -24.68
N ARG A 266 6.64 -3.72 -25.89
CA ARG A 266 7.11 -3.04 -27.13
C ARG A 266 6.51 -1.67 -27.35
N GLY A 267 5.58 -1.22 -26.49
CA GLY A 267 4.89 0.05 -26.64
C GLY A 267 3.97 0.15 -27.88
N VAL A 268 3.64 -0.99 -28.50
CA VAL A 268 2.78 -1.04 -29.71
C VAL A 268 1.32 -0.81 -29.33
N PHE A 269 0.90 -1.36 -28.20
CA PHE A 269 -0.49 -1.33 -27.78
C PHE A 269 -0.61 -1.37 -26.25
N THR A 270 -1.33 -0.40 -25.69
CA THR A 270 -1.57 -0.34 -24.25
C THR A 270 -2.79 -1.20 -23.89
N SER A 271 -2.55 -2.26 -23.14
CA SER A 271 -3.62 -3.16 -22.69
C SER A 271 -3.34 -3.70 -21.29
N ALA A 272 -4.39 -4.16 -20.63
CA ALA A 272 -4.31 -4.91 -19.39
C ALA A 272 -5.39 -6.01 -19.38
N ALA A 273 -5.16 -7.04 -18.57
CA ALA A 273 -6.11 -8.11 -18.37
C ALA A 273 -6.29 -8.36 -16.87
N VAL A 274 -7.54 -8.57 -16.46
CA VAL A 274 -7.94 -8.87 -15.08
C VAL A 274 -8.91 -10.05 -15.07
N LYS A 275 -8.94 -10.77 -13.94
CA LYS A 275 -9.93 -11.83 -13.75
C LYS A 275 -11.29 -11.23 -13.41
N ALA A 276 -12.34 -11.86 -13.91
CA ALA A 276 -13.72 -11.50 -13.57
C ALA A 276 -13.97 -11.68 -12.06
N PRO A 277 -14.68 -10.74 -11.40
CA PRO A 277 -15.01 -10.86 -9.99
C PRO A 277 -16.07 -11.94 -9.75
N GLY A 278 -16.02 -12.60 -8.59
CA GLY A 278 -16.96 -13.64 -8.19
C GLY A 278 -16.74 -14.99 -8.87
N PHE A 279 -17.68 -15.93 -8.59
CA PHE A 279 -17.67 -17.29 -9.12
C PHE A 279 -19.08 -17.70 -9.54
N GLY A 280 -19.22 -18.65 -10.49
CA GLY A 280 -20.49 -19.19 -10.94
C GLY A 280 -21.48 -18.12 -11.40
N ASP A 281 -22.73 -18.21 -11.01
CA ASP A 281 -23.79 -17.27 -11.39
C ASP A 281 -23.56 -15.85 -10.86
N ARG A 282 -22.91 -15.73 -9.71
CA ARG A 282 -22.50 -14.43 -9.17
C ARG A 282 -21.51 -13.71 -10.08
N ARG A 283 -20.55 -14.44 -10.69
CA ARG A 283 -19.63 -13.88 -11.70
C ARG A 283 -20.41 -13.34 -12.90
N LYS A 284 -21.40 -14.10 -13.40
CA LYS A 284 -22.24 -13.67 -14.53
C LYS A 284 -22.99 -12.37 -14.20
N ALA A 285 -23.56 -12.30 -13.00
CA ALA A 285 -24.27 -11.10 -12.53
C ALA A 285 -23.34 -9.88 -12.42
N MET A 286 -22.14 -10.05 -11.86
CA MET A 286 -21.17 -8.96 -11.74
C MET A 286 -20.61 -8.51 -13.10
N LEU A 287 -20.36 -9.42 -14.03
CA LEU A 287 -19.99 -9.07 -15.40
C LEU A 287 -21.09 -8.26 -16.10
N GLN A 288 -22.36 -8.61 -15.86
CA GLN A 288 -23.49 -7.84 -16.38
C GLN A 288 -23.57 -6.44 -15.76
N ASP A 289 -23.29 -6.30 -14.46
CA ASP A 289 -23.23 -5.00 -13.79
C ASP A 289 -22.15 -4.11 -14.40
N ILE A 290 -20.97 -4.68 -14.68
CA ILE A 290 -19.85 -3.98 -15.36
C ILE A 290 -20.25 -3.61 -16.80
N ALA A 291 -20.94 -4.49 -17.52
CA ALA A 291 -21.39 -4.24 -18.88
C ALA A 291 -22.38 -3.06 -18.94
N VAL A 292 -23.34 -3.02 -18.01
CA VAL A 292 -24.30 -1.90 -17.91
C VAL A 292 -23.58 -0.60 -17.57
N LEU A 293 -22.64 -0.62 -16.64
CA LEU A 293 -21.85 0.56 -16.23
C LEU A 293 -21.01 1.13 -17.40
N THR A 294 -20.42 0.26 -18.21
CA THR A 294 -19.51 0.66 -19.28
C THR A 294 -20.18 0.82 -20.64
N GLY A 295 -21.46 0.45 -20.75
CA GLY A 295 -22.21 0.46 -22.01
C GLY A 295 -21.79 -0.65 -22.98
N GLY A 296 -21.16 -1.72 -22.47
CA GLY A 296 -20.72 -2.88 -23.24
C GLY A 296 -21.68 -4.07 -23.15
N GLN A 297 -21.23 -5.21 -23.69
CA GLN A 297 -21.94 -6.48 -23.64
C GLN A 297 -21.03 -7.56 -23.06
N VAL A 298 -21.62 -8.50 -22.31
CA VAL A 298 -20.92 -9.70 -21.88
C VAL A 298 -20.84 -10.69 -23.03
N ILE A 299 -19.64 -11.00 -23.47
CA ILE A 299 -19.39 -11.98 -24.52
C ILE A 299 -19.31 -13.37 -23.88
N SER A 300 -20.23 -14.26 -24.22
CA SER A 300 -20.27 -15.62 -23.67
C SER A 300 -20.80 -16.61 -24.70
N SER A 301 -20.20 -17.79 -24.72
CA SER A 301 -20.70 -18.93 -25.50
C SER A 301 -22.09 -19.36 -25.08
N ASP A 302 -22.49 -19.12 -23.82
CA ASP A 302 -23.82 -19.45 -23.29
C ASP A 302 -24.95 -18.72 -24.04
N ILE A 303 -24.65 -17.52 -24.56
CA ILE A 303 -25.58 -16.71 -25.37
C ILE A 303 -25.29 -16.76 -26.86
N GLY A 304 -24.41 -17.69 -27.28
CA GLY A 304 -24.05 -17.90 -28.69
C GLY A 304 -23.09 -16.86 -29.29
N MET A 305 -22.50 -15.97 -28.50
CA MET A 305 -21.50 -15.01 -28.96
C MET A 305 -20.12 -15.60 -28.96
N LYS A 306 -19.39 -15.42 -30.07
CA LYS A 306 -17.98 -15.83 -30.19
C LYS A 306 -17.08 -14.61 -30.21
N LEU A 307 -15.94 -14.72 -29.52
CA LEU A 307 -14.98 -13.62 -29.36
C LEU A 307 -14.39 -13.14 -30.69
N ASP A 308 -14.16 -14.06 -31.64
CA ASP A 308 -13.63 -13.79 -32.98
C ASP A 308 -14.59 -12.98 -33.88
N GLN A 309 -15.87 -12.90 -33.51
CA GLN A 309 -16.92 -12.20 -34.26
C GLN A 309 -17.31 -10.85 -33.65
N VAL A 310 -16.69 -10.47 -32.53
CA VAL A 310 -17.01 -9.23 -31.79
C VAL A 310 -16.49 -7.99 -32.51
N GLY A 311 -17.29 -6.94 -32.53
CA GLY A 311 -16.91 -5.61 -33.00
C GLY A 311 -16.68 -4.62 -31.86
N LEU A 312 -16.23 -3.40 -32.20
CA LEU A 312 -16.03 -2.32 -31.22
C LEU A 312 -17.34 -1.86 -30.56
N GLU A 313 -18.47 -2.10 -31.22
CA GLU A 313 -19.81 -1.78 -30.71
C GLU A 313 -20.24 -2.60 -29.51
N SER A 314 -19.65 -3.79 -29.34
CA SER A 314 -19.92 -4.66 -28.20
C SER A 314 -19.03 -4.36 -26.98
N LEU A 315 -17.97 -3.55 -27.19
CA LEU A 315 -17.06 -3.18 -26.12
C LEU A 315 -17.64 -2.07 -25.27
N GLY A 316 -17.50 -2.21 -23.94
CA GLY A 316 -17.70 -1.12 -23.02
C GLY A 316 -16.62 -0.03 -23.18
N LYS A 317 -16.84 1.12 -22.57
CA LYS A 317 -15.90 2.24 -22.54
C LYS A 317 -15.87 2.84 -21.15
N ALA A 318 -14.71 3.39 -20.78
CA ALA A 318 -14.58 4.17 -19.55
C ALA A 318 -13.55 5.29 -19.79
N ARG A 319 -13.78 6.43 -19.16
CA ARG A 319 -12.85 7.56 -19.22
C ARG A 319 -11.50 7.18 -18.62
N ARG A 320 -11.53 6.50 -17.47
CA ARG A 320 -10.30 6.07 -16.80
C ARG A 320 -10.49 4.72 -16.11
N ILE A 321 -9.46 3.90 -16.16
CA ILE A 321 -9.40 2.63 -15.43
C ILE A 321 -8.08 2.56 -14.69
N VAL A 322 -8.13 2.27 -13.39
CA VAL A 322 -6.95 2.08 -12.54
C VAL A 322 -6.94 0.64 -12.04
N ILE A 323 -5.86 -0.07 -12.31
CA ILE A 323 -5.70 -1.48 -11.94
C ILE A 323 -4.47 -1.61 -11.07
N SER A 324 -4.67 -1.95 -9.81
CA SER A 324 -3.61 -2.31 -8.88
C SER A 324 -3.34 -3.82 -8.91
N LYS A 325 -2.48 -4.29 -8.00
CA LYS A 325 -2.23 -5.73 -7.82
C LYS A 325 -3.50 -6.50 -7.41
N ASP A 326 -4.40 -5.87 -6.65
CA ASP A 326 -5.51 -6.54 -5.97
C ASP A 326 -6.90 -6.04 -6.40
N ALA A 327 -6.99 -4.89 -7.04
CA ALA A 327 -8.26 -4.26 -7.39
C ALA A 327 -8.24 -3.58 -8.77
N THR A 328 -9.44 -3.46 -9.35
CA THR A 328 -9.70 -2.70 -10.58
C THR A 328 -10.79 -1.67 -10.30
N THR A 329 -10.52 -0.40 -10.57
CA THR A 329 -11.44 0.73 -10.45
C THR A 329 -11.78 1.27 -11.84
N ILE A 330 -13.06 1.28 -12.18
CA ILE A 330 -13.60 1.89 -13.40
C ILE A 330 -14.20 3.24 -13.01
N VAL A 331 -13.72 4.30 -13.62
CA VAL A 331 -14.17 5.68 -13.39
C VAL A 331 -14.84 6.21 -14.63
N ASP A 332 -16.03 6.75 -14.49
CA ASP A 332 -16.81 7.36 -15.56
C ASP A 332 -17.03 6.38 -16.74
N GLY A 333 -17.76 5.31 -16.45
CA GLY A 333 -18.20 4.35 -17.46
C GLY A 333 -19.20 4.98 -18.41
N ALA A 334 -19.11 4.64 -19.71
CA ALA A 334 -19.95 5.22 -20.76
C ALA A 334 -21.37 4.57 -20.86
N GLY A 335 -21.81 3.86 -19.81
CA GLY A 335 -23.15 3.29 -19.74
C GLY A 335 -24.25 4.35 -19.64
N ASP A 336 -25.46 4.00 -20.06
CA ASP A 336 -26.61 4.88 -19.89
C ASP A 336 -27.03 4.94 -18.42
N LYS A 337 -27.11 6.14 -17.85
CA LYS A 337 -27.51 6.38 -16.45
C LYS A 337 -28.85 5.78 -16.10
N ALA A 338 -29.81 5.81 -17.03
CA ALA A 338 -31.10 5.20 -16.83
C ALA A 338 -31.02 3.66 -16.75
N ALA A 339 -30.13 3.04 -17.56
CA ALA A 339 -29.86 1.61 -17.50
C ALA A 339 -29.17 1.19 -16.20
N VAL A 340 -28.21 1.97 -15.71
CA VAL A 340 -27.56 1.76 -14.40
C VAL A 340 -28.59 1.86 -13.27
N ALA A 341 -29.44 2.90 -13.26
CA ALA A 341 -30.48 3.06 -12.25
C ALA A 341 -31.51 1.92 -12.28
N ALA A 342 -31.90 1.46 -13.47
CA ALA A 342 -32.77 0.31 -13.64
C ALA A 342 -32.14 -0.97 -13.07
N ARG A 343 -30.84 -1.20 -13.34
CA ARG A 343 -30.10 -2.35 -12.80
C ARG A 343 -30.02 -2.33 -11.27
N VAL A 344 -29.76 -1.17 -10.68
CA VAL A 344 -29.78 -0.99 -9.20
C VAL A 344 -31.18 -1.32 -8.64
N SER A 345 -32.24 -0.88 -9.31
CA SER A 345 -33.61 -1.17 -8.88
C SER A 345 -33.94 -2.66 -8.98
N GLU A 346 -33.49 -3.34 -10.02
CA GLU A 346 -33.60 -4.79 -10.18
C GLU A 346 -32.97 -5.54 -9.00
N ILE A 347 -31.70 -5.23 -8.68
CA ILE A 347 -30.99 -5.85 -7.57
C ILE A 347 -31.67 -5.56 -6.22
N ARG A 348 -32.19 -4.36 -6.02
CA ARG A 348 -32.99 -4.03 -4.81
C ARG A 348 -34.27 -4.86 -4.69
N ASN A 349 -34.90 -5.16 -5.80
CA ASN A 349 -36.06 -6.06 -5.81
C ASN A 349 -35.64 -7.50 -5.48
N GLU A 350 -34.47 -7.97 -5.96
CA GLU A 350 -33.94 -9.27 -5.57
C GLU A 350 -33.66 -9.32 -4.06
N ILE A 351 -33.10 -8.26 -3.47
CA ILE A 351 -32.86 -8.13 -2.01
C ILE A 351 -34.19 -8.27 -1.23
N ALA A 352 -35.25 -7.67 -1.71
CA ALA A 352 -36.57 -7.72 -1.04
C ALA A 352 -37.23 -9.10 -1.12
N ASN A 353 -36.87 -9.91 -2.10
CA ASN A 353 -37.48 -11.21 -2.37
C ASN A 353 -36.64 -12.41 -1.94
N THR A 354 -35.37 -12.20 -1.49
CA THR A 354 -34.54 -13.31 -1.04
C THR A 354 -34.78 -13.67 0.41
N ASP A 355 -34.90 -14.98 0.68
CA ASP A 355 -35.02 -15.52 2.04
C ASP A 355 -33.64 -15.84 2.67
N SER A 356 -32.56 -15.80 1.88
CA SER A 356 -31.20 -16.08 2.32
C SER A 356 -30.51 -14.81 2.82
N ASP A 357 -30.12 -14.78 4.07
CA ASP A 357 -29.37 -13.65 4.64
C ASP A 357 -28.01 -13.45 3.96
N TRP A 358 -27.34 -14.55 3.56
CA TRP A 358 -26.10 -14.49 2.83
C TRP A 358 -26.26 -13.89 1.42
N ASP A 359 -27.30 -14.31 0.68
CA ASP A 359 -27.59 -13.76 -0.65
C ASP A 359 -27.98 -12.27 -0.53
N ARG A 360 -28.76 -11.92 0.49
CA ARG A 360 -29.12 -10.54 0.79
C ARG A 360 -27.89 -9.66 0.99
N GLU A 361 -26.92 -10.12 1.80
CA GLU A 361 -25.66 -9.40 2.02
C GLU A 361 -24.91 -9.19 0.69
N LYS A 362 -24.78 -10.23 -0.12
CA LYS A 362 -24.07 -10.17 -1.40
C LYS A 362 -24.76 -9.31 -2.46
N LEU A 363 -26.07 -9.26 -2.45
CA LEU A 363 -26.84 -8.33 -3.30
C LEU A 363 -26.68 -6.88 -2.82
N GLN A 364 -26.64 -6.65 -1.50
CA GLN A 364 -26.36 -5.34 -0.94
C GLN A 364 -24.98 -4.83 -1.32
N GLU A 365 -23.94 -5.67 -1.28
CA GLU A 365 -22.59 -5.33 -1.77
C GLU A 365 -22.61 -4.89 -3.25
N ARG A 366 -23.37 -5.59 -4.12
CA ARG A 366 -23.50 -5.22 -5.53
C ARG A 366 -24.18 -3.87 -5.72
N VAL A 367 -25.26 -3.61 -4.98
CA VAL A 367 -25.94 -2.30 -5.00
C VAL A 367 -24.97 -1.21 -4.55
N ALA A 368 -24.24 -1.41 -3.46
CA ALA A 368 -23.29 -0.44 -2.95
C ALA A 368 -22.23 -0.09 -3.99
N LYS A 369 -21.65 -1.11 -4.64
CA LYS A 369 -20.65 -0.92 -5.70
C LYS A 369 -21.19 -0.20 -6.95
N LEU A 370 -22.42 -0.48 -7.34
CA LEU A 370 -23.01 0.10 -8.56
C LEU A 370 -23.63 1.49 -8.33
N ALA A 371 -24.24 1.72 -7.16
CA ALA A 371 -24.93 2.96 -6.82
C ALA A 371 -24.05 3.98 -6.09
N GLY A 372 -22.95 3.54 -5.45
CA GLY A 372 -22.07 4.41 -4.66
C GLY A 372 -21.27 5.39 -5.54
N GLY A 373 -21.02 5.05 -6.79
CA GLY A 373 -20.22 5.86 -7.69
C GLY A 373 -18.76 5.97 -7.25
N VAL A 374 -18.05 6.89 -7.87
CA VAL A 374 -16.64 7.22 -7.57
C VAL A 374 -16.51 8.70 -7.27
N CYS A 375 -15.86 9.02 -6.17
CA CYS A 375 -15.38 10.38 -5.91
C CYS A 375 -13.95 10.52 -6.41
N VAL A 376 -13.72 11.45 -7.32
CA VAL A 376 -12.39 11.78 -7.83
C VAL A 376 -11.93 13.05 -7.13
N ILE A 377 -10.83 12.95 -6.38
CA ILE A 377 -10.14 14.10 -5.81
C ILE A 377 -9.12 14.57 -6.83
N LYS A 378 -9.39 15.72 -7.43
CA LYS A 378 -8.45 16.37 -8.35
C LYS A 378 -7.45 17.19 -7.55
N VAL A 379 -6.17 16.89 -7.73
CA VAL A 379 -5.07 17.56 -7.04
C VAL A 379 -4.23 18.35 -8.03
N GLY A 380 -4.01 19.62 -7.72
CA GLY A 380 -3.13 20.49 -8.48
C GLY A 380 -2.11 21.20 -7.60
N ALA A 381 -0.95 21.50 -8.18
CA ALA A 381 0.14 22.18 -7.50
C ALA A 381 0.92 23.07 -8.47
N HIS A 382 1.81 23.92 -7.92
CA HIS A 382 2.65 24.80 -8.74
C HIS A 382 3.84 24.09 -9.40
N THR A 383 4.29 22.97 -8.80
CA THR A 383 5.42 22.18 -9.29
C THR A 383 5.07 20.70 -9.29
N GLU A 384 5.72 19.93 -10.17
CA GLU A 384 5.55 18.48 -10.24
C GLU A 384 5.95 17.78 -8.93
N VAL A 385 6.98 18.29 -8.25
CA VAL A 385 7.44 17.76 -6.95
C VAL A 385 6.37 17.93 -5.88
N GLU A 386 5.77 19.13 -5.78
CA GLU A 386 4.66 19.41 -4.87
C GLU A 386 3.41 18.58 -5.19
N LEU A 387 3.13 18.40 -6.49
CA LEU A 387 1.98 17.62 -6.95
C LEU A 387 2.08 16.16 -6.51
N LYS A 388 3.24 15.54 -6.72
CA LYS A 388 3.48 14.14 -6.31
C LYS A 388 3.39 13.97 -4.80
N GLU A 389 3.96 14.91 -4.04
CA GLU A 389 3.92 14.87 -2.57
C GLU A 389 2.47 14.99 -2.05
N LYS A 390 1.68 15.95 -2.57
CA LYS A 390 0.27 16.10 -2.19
C LYS A 390 -0.57 14.89 -2.54
N LYS A 391 -0.31 14.29 -3.71
CA LYS A 391 -1.00 13.09 -4.17
C LYS A 391 -0.76 11.92 -3.23
N HIS A 392 0.51 11.64 -2.86
CA HIS A 392 0.85 10.57 -1.90
C HIS A 392 0.15 10.78 -0.56
N ARG A 393 0.20 11.99 0.00
CA ARG A 393 -0.50 12.30 1.26
C ARG A 393 -2.01 12.07 1.20
N LEU A 394 -2.65 12.42 0.07
CA LEU A 394 -4.07 12.17 -0.14
C LEU A 394 -4.37 10.67 -0.15
N GLU A 395 -3.56 9.88 -0.83
CA GLU A 395 -3.73 8.43 -0.96
C GLU A 395 -3.56 7.72 0.39
N ASP A 396 -2.53 8.09 1.15
CA ASP A 396 -2.31 7.58 2.51
C ASP A 396 -3.49 7.93 3.43
N ALA A 397 -3.97 9.17 3.38
CA ALA A 397 -5.09 9.60 4.19
C ALA A 397 -6.42 8.91 3.81
N ILE A 398 -6.67 8.62 2.53
CA ILE A 398 -7.81 7.83 2.09
C ILE A 398 -7.70 6.39 2.62
N SER A 399 -6.51 5.79 2.54
CA SER A 399 -6.26 4.43 3.02
C SER A 399 -6.40 4.33 4.54
N ALA A 400 -5.82 5.27 5.29
CA ALA A 400 -5.97 5.36 6.74
C ALA A 400 -7.44 5.53 7.16
N THR A 401 -8.20 6.34 6.43
CA THR A 401 -9.61 6.55 6.69
C THR A 401 -10.43 5.28 6.46
N ARG A 402 -10.15 4.52 5.39
CA ARG A 402 -10.78 3.22 5.16
C ARG A 402 -10.44 2.23 6.27
N ALA A 403 -9.17 2.15 6.65
CA ALA A 403 -8.73 1.30 7.76
C ALA A 403 -9.45 1.64 9.09
N ALA A 404 -9.70 2.92 9.36
CA ALA A 404 -10.46 3.37 10.52
C ALA A 404 -11.94 2.96 10.47
N VAL A 405 -12.57 3.02 9.29
CA VAL A 405 -13.97 2.58 9.10
C VAL A 405 -14.09 1.07 9.25
N GLU A 406 -13.08 0.30 8.81
CA GLU A 406 -13.08 -1.17 8.88
C GLU A 406 -12.91 -1.71 10.31
N GLU A 407 -11.91 -1.24 11.06
CA GLU A 407 -11.55 -1.83 12.36
C GLU A 407 -11.69 -0.86 13.53
N GLY A 408 -12.13 0.37 13.29
CA GLY A 408 -12.24 1.39 14.31
C GLY A 408 -10.94 2.15 14.58
N ILE A 409 -10.97 2.99 15.61
CA ILE A 409 -9.91 3.91 15.99
C ILE A 409 -9.49 3.72 17.44
N VAL A 410 -8.23 4.05 17.73
CA VAL A 410 -7.63 4.20 19.05
C VAL A 410 -7.03 5.60 19.20
N ILE A 411 -6.58 5.96 20.39
CA ILE A 411 -5.81 7.19 20.58
C ILE A 411 -4.50 7.11 19.77
N GLY A 412 -4.12 8.22 19.15
CA GLY A 412 -2.96 8.30 18.27
C GLY A 412 -1.65 8.67 18.97
N GLY A 413 -0.71 9.15 18.16
CA GLY A 413 0.58 9.65 18.63
C GLY A 413 1.47 8.60 19.31
N GLY A 414 1.26 7.31 19.04
CA GLY A 414 1.97 6.21 19.66
C GLY A 414 1.51 5.86 21.09
N ALA A 415 0.59 6.63 21.68
CA ALA A 415 0.13 6.42 23.06
C ALA A 415 -0.64 5.10 23.23
N ALA A 416 -1.45 4.69 22.25
CA ALA A 416 -2.17 3.42 22.28
C ALA A 416 -1.24 2.21 22.43
N LEU A 417 -0.09 2.20 21.75
CA LEU A 417 0.92 1.15 21.87
C LEU A 417 1.51 1.09 23.27
N VAL A 418 1.86 2.23 23.86
CA VAL A 418 2.40 2.32 25.22
C VAL A 418 1.40 1.75 26.22
N HIS A 419 0.15 2.21 26.20
CA HIS A 419 -0.89 1.76 27.12
C HIS A 419 -1.27 0.29 26.92
N ALA A 420 -1.36 -0.17 25.67
CA ALA A 420 -1.65 -1.58 25.39
C ALA A 420 -0.53 -2.50 25.87
N ALA A 421 0.73 -2.11 25.68
CA ALA A 421 1.88 -2.86 26.15
C ALA A 421 1.96 -2.91 27.68
N ASP A 422 1.67 -1.81 28.37
CA ASP A 422 1.69 -1.73 29.84
C ASP A 422 0.51 -2.46 30.50
N SER A 423 -0.59 -2.66 29.78
CA SER A 423 -1.75 -3.38 30.28
C SER A 423 -1.55 -4.91 30.36
N LEU A 424 -0.44 -5.44 29.80
CA LEU A 424 -0.13 -6.87 29.86
C LEU A 424 0.25 -7.27 31.30
N GLU A 425 -0.40 -8.33 31.81
CA GLU A 425 -0.09 -8.85 33.14
C GLU A 425 1.23 -9.62 33.13
N GLY A 426 2.20 -9.13 33.88
CA GLY A 426 3.54 -9.73 33.99
C GLY A 426 4.19 -9.96 32.62
N ASP A 427 4.82 -11.12 32.47
CA ASP A 427 5.43 -11.55 31.20
C ASP A 427 4.57 -12.64 30.53
N LEU A 428 3.23 -12.50 30.56
CA LEU A 428 2.24 -13.47 30.02
C LEU A 428 2.41 -14.90 30.60
N GLY A 429 2.91 -15.01 31.83
CA GLY A 429 3.19 -16.29 32.47
C GLY A 429 4.46 -16.99 32.01
N PHE A 430 5.23 -16.40 31.09
CA PHE A 430 6.51 -16.93 30.66
C PHE A 430 7.64 -16.64 31.65
N THR A 431 8.69 -17.48 31.56
CA THR A 431 9.94 -17.35 32.30
C THR A 431 11.14 -17.46 31.35
N GLY A 432 12.36 -17.12 31.83
CA GLY A 432 13.57 -17.20 31.02
C GLY A 432 13.51 -16.31 29.78
N ASP A 433 14.04 -16.82 28.67
CA ASP A 433 14.23 -16.04 27.44
C ASP A 433 12.91 -15.72 26.74
N LYS A 434 11.85 -16.51 26.91
CA LYS A 434 10.50 -16.18 26.44
C LYS A 434 9.96 -14.93 27.13
N ALA A 435 10.16 -14.81 28.44
CA ALA A 435 9.80 -13.59 29.18
C ALA A 435 10.62 -12.38 28.72
N VAL A 436 11.91 -12.57 28.33
CA VAL A 436 12.72 -11.52 27.73
C VAL A 436 12.14 -11.06 26.40
N GLY A 437 11.67 -12.01 25.56
CA GLY A 437 10.99 -11.69 24.30
C GLY A 437 9.73 -10.82 24.50
N VAL A 438 8.91 -11.12 25.52
CA VAL A 438 7.75 -10.28 25.89
C VAL A 438 8.16 -8.86 26.26
N ARG A 439 9.16 -8.74 27.16
CA ARG A 439 9.67 -7.41 27.59
C ARG A 439 10.31 -6.61 26.47
N LEU A 440 10.94 -7.30 25.49
CA LEU A 440 11.51 -6.69 24.30
C LEU A 440 10.44 -5.96 23.47
N VAL A 441 9.31 -6.63 23.18
CA VAL A 441 8.20 -6.02 22.44
C VAL A 441 7.58 -4.88 23.23
N ARG A 442 7.36 -5.06 24.53
CA ARG A 442 6.84 -4.00 25.42
C ARG A 442 7.71 -2.74 25.32
N LYS A 443 9.03 -2.89 25.38
CA LYS A 443 9.96 -1.77 25.23
C LYS A 443 9.93 -1.15 23.84
N ALA A 444 9.82 -1.96 22.80
CA ALA A 444 9.74 -1.46 21.43
C ALA A 444 8.49 -0.61 21.17
N CYS A 445 7.37 -0.91 21.86
CA CYS A 445 6.13 -0.13 21.77
C CYS A 445 6.27 1.33 22.27
N ASP A 446 7.32 1.66 23.00
CA ASP A 446 7.63 3.02 23.43
C ASP A 446 8.19 3.89 22.29
N GLU A 447 8.86 3.27 21.33
CA GLU A 447 9.68 3.98 20.35
C GLU A 447 8.90 4.90 19.41
N PRO A 448 7.69 4.56 18.92
CA PRO A 448 6.92 5.50 18.11
C PRO A 448 6.63 6.82 18.84
N LEU A 449 6.09 6.76 20.06
CA LEU A 449 5.85 7.96 20.87
C LEU A 449 7.15 8.70 21.19
N ARG A 450 8.23 7.96 21.51
CA ARG A 450 9.54 8.55 21.79
C ARG A 450 10.04 9.38 20.61
N TRP A 451 9.99 8.83 19.39
CA TRP A 451 10.46 9.53 18.20
C TRP A 451 9.57 10.70 17.79
N ILE A 452 8.25 10.61 18.00
CA ILE A 452 7.35 11.76 17.83
C ILE A 452 7.77 12.90 18.73
N ALA A 453 8.09 12.62 19.98
CA ALA A 453 8.56 13.62 20.94
C ALA A 453 9.97 14.17 20.60
N GLU A 454 10.90 13.30 20.21
CA GLU A 454 12.26 13.70 19.78
C GLU A 454 12.20 14.62 18.54
N ASN A 455 11.37 14.29 17.56
CA ASN A 455 11.17 15.13 16.36
C ASN A 455 10.51 16.47 16.72
N ALA A 456 9.79 16.53 17.84
CA ALA A 456 9.24 17.76 18.39
C ALA A 456 10.25 18.57 19.22
N GLY A 457 11.48 18.07 19.41
CA GLY A 457 12.54 18.75 20.18
C GLY A 457 12.47 18.51 21.68
N LEU A 458 11.81 17.44 22.12
CA LEU A 458 11.63 17.08 23.53
C LEU A 458 12.44 15.81 23.87
N GLU A 459 12.70 15.60 25.16
CA GLU A 459 13.30 14.37 25.67
C GLU A 459 12.27 13.20 25.61
N GLY A 460 12.37 12.37 24.59
CA GLY A 460 11.37 11.36 24.28
C GLY A 460 11.09 10.37 25.40
N TYR A 461 12.13 9.90 26.12
CA TYR A 461 11.94 8.99 27.27
C TYR A 461 11.18 9.64 28.44
N VAL A 462 11.31 10.95 28.64
CA VAL A 462 10.56 11.69 29.65
C VAL A 462 9.08 11.75 29.27
N VAL A 463 8.79 11.99 27.98
CA VAL A 463 7.43 12.00 27.46
C VAL A 463 6.78 10.63 27.59
N VAL A 464 7.45 9.56 27.19
CA VAL A 464 6.96 8.17 27.35
C VAL A 464 6.66 7.84 28.80
N ALA A 465 7.59 8.13 29.72
CA ALA A 465 7.39 7.87 31.14
C ALA A 465 6.16 8.62 31.71
N LYS A 466 5.93 9.85 31.26
CA LYS A 466 4.78 10.64 31.66
C LYS A 466 3.46 10.08 31.09
N VAL A 467 3.42 9.74 29.80
CA VAL A 467 2.24 9.15 29.15
C VAL A 467 1.88 7.81 29.80
N ARG A 468 2.88 6.96 30.09
CA ARG A 468 2.68 5.68 30.78
C ARG A 468 1.96 5.81 32.12
N ALA A 469 2.17 6.92 32.86
CA ALA A 469 1.50 7.19 34.13
C ALA A 469 0.09 7.82 33.98
N MET A 470 -0.36 8.11 32.74
CA MET A 470 -1.66 8.72 32.48
C MET A 470 -2.74 7.65 32.27
N LYS A 471 -4.00 8.09 32.07
CA LYS A 471 -5.11 7.19 31.77
C LYS A 471 -5.04 6.67 30.34
N ALA A 472 -5.72 5.57 30.08
CA ALA A 472 -5.69 4.88 28.79
C ALA A 472 -6.16 5.72 27.58
N ASN A 473 -6.95 6.79 27.81
CA ASN A 473 -7.39 7.73 26.77
C ASN A 473 -6.53 9.01 26.69
N GLU A 474 -5.53 9.15 27.54
CA GLU A 474 -4.68 10.34 27.64
C GLU A 474 -3.29 10.05 27.03
N GLY A 475 -2.65 11.09 26.52
CA GLY A 475 -1.32 11.02 25.95
C GLY A 475 -0.71 12.40 25.69
N PHE A 476 0.26 12.46 24.78
CA PHE A 476 0.96 13.68 24.41
C PHE A 476 0.60 14.11 22.99
N ASN A 477 0.05 15.30 22.83
CA ASN A 477 -0.20 15.92 21.54
C ASN A 477 1.03 16.74 21.14
N ALA A 478 1.85 16.18 20.24
CA ALA A 478 3.11 16.79 19.80
C ALA A 478 2.92 18.02 18.88
N ALA A 479 1.73 18.25 18.34
CA ALA A 479 1.43 19.46 17.56
C ALA A 479 1.30 20.69 18.46
N THR A 480 0.71 20.50 19.66
CA THR A 480 0.40 21.57 20.61
C THR A 480 1.29 21.58 21.85
N ASP A 481 2.13 20.55 22.03
CA ASP A 481 2.97 20.29 23.20
C ASP A 481 2.17 20.12 24.51
N VAL A 482 0.91 19.64 24.42
CA VAL A 482 -0.02 19.47 25.54
C VAL A 482 -0.26 17.98 25.83
N TYR A 483 -0.40 17.67 27.13
CA TYR A 483 -0.82 16.36 27.62
C TYR A 483 -2.31 16.39 27.95
N GLY A 484 -3.08 15.41 27.46
CA GLY A 484 -4.53 15.38 27.68
C GLY A 484 -5.23 14.21 27.02
N ASP A 485 -6.54 14.35 26.90
CA ASP A 485 -7.41 13.38 26.25
C ASP A 485 -7.25 13.49 24.71
N LEU A 486 -6.46 12.59 24.14
CA LEU A 486 -6.11 12.62 22.71
C LEU A 486 -7.32 12.41 21.78
N ALA A 487 -8.32 11.66 22.23
CA ALA A 487 -9.52 11.45 21.43
C ALA A 487 -10.33 12.75 21.28
N LYS A 488 -10.37 13.59 22.31
CA LYS A 488 -10.99 14.93 22.26
C LYS A 488 -10.20 15.91 21.42
N ASP A 489 -8.89 15.75 21.39
CA ASP A 489 -7.99 16.59 20.59
C ASP A 489 -7.94 16.17 19.11
N GLY A 490 -8.69 15.12 18.71
CA GLY A 490 -8.68 14.59 17.36
C GLY A 490 -7.40 13.82 17.01
N VAL A 491 -6.56 13.47 17.99
CA VAL A 491 -5.34 12.68 17.79
C VAL A 491 -5.69 11.20 17.91
N ILE A 492 -6.07 10.61 16.80
CA ILE A 492 -6.60 9.24 16.69
C ILE A 492 -5.98 8.50 15.53
N ASP A 493 -5.69 7.22 15.73
CA ASP A 493 -5.09 6.32 14.71
C ASP A 493 -6.03 5.15 14.42
N PRO A 494 -6.07 4.65 13.16
CA PRO A 494 -6.78 3.41 12.84
C PRO A 494 -6.15 2.21 13.55
N VAL A 495 -6.97 1.37 14.16
CA VAL A 495 -6.50 0.14 14.83
C VAL A 495 -5.76 -0.76 13.84
N LYS A 496 -6.30 -0.94 12.63
CA LYS A 496 -5.70 -1.74 11.56
C LYS A 496 -4.27 -1.30 11.25
N VAL A 497 -4.02 0.02 11.15
CA VAL A 497 -2.68 0.58 10.92
C VAL A 497 -1.74 0.23 12.07
N THR A 498 -2.14 0.54 13.30
CA THR A 498 -1.29 0.37 14.49
C THR A 498 -0.92 -1.10 14.73
N ARG A 499 -1.90 -2.03 14.63
CA ARG A 499 -1.65 -3.46 14.85
C ARG A 499 -0.87 -4.11 13.70
N SER A 500 -1.11 -3.68 12.44
CA SER A 500 -0.37 -4.18 11.28
C SER A 500 1.09 -3.75 11.33
N ALA A 501 1.36 -2.50 11.71
CA ALA A 501 2.72 -2.00 11.92
C ALA A 501 3.47 -2.84 12.99
N LEU A 502 2.83 -3.14 14.12
CA LEU A 502 3.41 -3.97 15.16
C LEU A 502 3.66 -5.41 14.69
N ALA A 503 2.68 -6.02 14.04
CA ALA A 503 2.77 -7.42 13.58
C ALA A 503 3.84 -7.61 12.51
N ASN A 504 3.91 -6.72 11.50
CA ASN A 504 4.89 -6.79 10.43
C ASN A 504 6.32 -6.54 10.95
N ALA A 505 6.48 -5.55 11.84
CA ALA A 505 7.75 -5.27 12.50
C ALA A 505 8.26 -6.49 13.28
N ALA A 506 7.40 -7.10 14.07
CA ALA A 506 7.75 -8.27 14.89
C ALA A 506 8.05 -9.51 14.05
N SER A 507 7.33 -9.74 12.96
CA SER A 507 7.57 -10.84 12.04
C SER A 507 8.99 -10.80 11.48
N ILE A 508 9.41 -9.67 10.96
CA ILE A 508 10.76 -9.50 10.42
C ILE A 508 11.82 -9.52 11.52
N ALA A 509 11.58 -8.85 12.65
CA ALA A 509 12.51 -8.85 13.77
C ALA A 509 12.73 -10.28 14.32
N ALA A 510 11.68 -11.09 14.43
CA ALA A 510 11.78 -12.48 14.88
C ALA A 510 12.60 -13.35 13.91
N MET A 511 12.44 -13.16 12.59
CA MET A 511 13.26 -13.83 11.58
C MET A 511 14.72 -13.36 11.66
N PHE A 512 14.94 -12.07 11.78
CA PHE A 512 16.27 -11.48 11.91
C PHE A 512 17.03 -12.05 13.12
N ILE A 513 16.40 -12.08 14.28
CA ILE A 513 17.00 -12.60 15.54
C ILE A 513 17.36 -14.09 15.43
N THR A 514 16.60 -14.87 14.64
CA THR A 514 16.87 -16.30 14.42
C THR A 514 17.84 -16.59 13.27
N THR A 515 18.35 -15.55 12.57
CA THR A 515 19.31 -15.71 11.48
C THR A 515 20.71 -15.98 12.04
N GLU A 516 21.37 -17.03 11.52
CA GLU A 516 22.73 -17.45 11.90
C GLU A 516 23.75 -17.18 10.78
N ALA A 517 23.31 -17.31 9.52
CA ALA A 517 24.21 -17.17 8.37
C ALA A 517 23.56 -16.32 7.28
N VAL A 518 24.38 -15.57 6.57
CA VAL A 518 24.01 -14.85 5.34
C VAL A 518 24.74 -15.44 4.14
N VAL A 519 24.05 -15.52 3.01
CA VAL A 519 24.58 -16.05 1.76
C VAL A 519 24.33 -15.05 0.66
N TYR A 520 25.38 -14.50 0.06
CA TYR A 520 25.27 -13.50 -0.99
C TYR A 520 26.22 -13.76 -2.17
N GLU A 521 25.98 -13.11 -3.28
CA GLU A 521 26.83 -13.21 -4.45
C GLU A 521 28.12 -12.43 -4.23
N ARG A 522 29.25 -13.00 -4.67
CA ARG A 522 30.51 -12.26 -4.64
C ARG A 522 30.37 -11.03 -5.54
N PRO A 523 30.64 -9.80 -5.05
CA PRO A 523 30.69 -8.62 -5.90
C PRO A 523 31.64 -8.87 -7.07
N ALA A 524 31.27 -8.44 -8.27
CA ALA A 524 32.19 -8.46 -9.40
C ALA A 524 33.38 -7.55 -9.01
N ASP A 525 34.61 -8.12 -8.99
CA ASP A 525 35.80 -7.31 -8.80
C ASP A 525 35.74 -6.18 -9.84
N GLN A 526 35.78 -4.94 -9.39
CA GLN A 526 36.02 -3.82 -10.29
C GLN A 526 37.37 -4.08 -10.91
N GLU A 527 37.41 -4.50 -12.18
CA GLU A 527 38.64 -4.55 -12.91
C GLU A 527 39.30 -3.17 -12.80
N PRO A 528 40.55 -3.07 -12.32
CA PRO A 528 41.23 -1.79 -12.32
C PRO A 528 41.21 -1.27 -13.76
N GLU A 529 40.68 -0.06 -13.98
CA GLU A 529 40.74 0.60 -15.28
C GLU A 529 42.14 0.41 -15.86
N ALA A 530 42.20 -0.35 -16.96
CA ALA A 530 43.47 -0.60 -17.65
C ALA A 530 44.04 0.76 -18.04
N GLY A 531 45.09 1.16 -17.33
CA GLY A 531 45.80 2.40 -17.57
C GLY A 531 46.15 2.52 -19.05
N GLY A 532 45.66 3.58 -19.66
CA GLY A 532 45.86 3.86 -21.08
C GLY A 532 47.33 3.80 -21.41
N HIS A 533 47.70 2.82 -22.22
CA HIS A 533 49.02 2.83 -22.88
C HIS A 533 49.04 3.99 -23.88
N GLY A 534 49.67 5.08 -23.45
CA GLY A 534 50.02 6.18 -24.31
C GLY A 534 51.00 5.69 -25.39
N HIS A 535 50.55 5.53 -26.61
CA HIS A 535 51.40 5.38 -27.77
C HIS A 535 52.05 6.74 -28.06
N SER A 536 53.27 6.90 -27.60
CA SER A 536 54.17 7.96 -28.04
C SER A 536 54.62 7.68 -29.47
N HIS A 537 54.09 8.42 -30.45
CA HIS A 537 54.69 8.50 -31.80
C HIS A 537 55.80 9.53 -31.79
N GLY A 538 57.03 9.03 -31.79
CA GLY A 538 58.20 9.84 -32.07
C GLY A 538 58.25 10.29 -33.55
N PRO A 539 58.72 11.50 -33.86
CA PRO A 539 58.85 11.96 -35.25
C PRO A 539 60.16 11.43 -35.86
N GLY A 540 60.03 10.45 -36.79
CA GLY A 540 61.14 10.03 -37.64
C GLY A 540 61.33 11.00 -38.81
N GLY A 541 62.40 11.78 -38.81
CA GLY A 541 62.81 12.54 -39.96
C GLY A 541 63.46 11.67 -41.03
N HIS A 542 63.08 11.86 -42.26
CA HIS A 542 63.88 11.44 -43.43
C HIS A 542 64.11 12.65 -44.32
N SER A 543 65.40 13.01 -44.37
CA SER A 543 65.99 13.76 -45.46
C SER A 543 66.19 12.86 -46.69
N HIS A 544 65.60 13.19 -47.82
CA HIS A 544 66.22 13.33 -49.15
C HIS A 544 65.18 13.89 -50.12
#